data_40d7db5aec4e6035994d3857bb27ffbd
#
_entry.id   40d7db5aec4e6035994d3857bb27ffbd
#
_cell.length_a   1.000
_cell.length_b   1.000
_cell.length_c   1.000
_cell.angle_alpha   90.00
_cell.angle_beta   90.00
_cell.angle_gamma   90.00
#
_symmetry.space_group_name_H-M   'P 1'
#
loop_
_entity.id
_entity.type
_entity.pdbx_description
1 polymer ?
#
loop_
_entity_poly.entity_id
_entity_poly.type
_entity_poly.pdbx_seq_one_letter_code
_entity_poly.pdbx_strand_id
1 'polypeptide(L)'
;MTDLFNYKRRAATVAHVGRLNIGGDNPVRVQSMTTTSTLDTEGSVAQCKRIIDAGGELVRLTTQGRREAENLANISRQLRAEGYTQPLCADIHFNANVADVAACHTEKVRINPGNYVDPARTFKHLEYTDEQYAQELEKIEERLTTFIDLCKKHHTAVRIGVNHGSLSDRIMSRYGDTPEGIVESCMEFLRIFRKHNFDDVVISIKASNTVVMVRSVRLLVAEMDREDMHYPLHLGVTEAGEGEDGRIKSAVGIGALLADGIGDTIRVSLSEEPEAEIPVAKHLVRYIRRKQGHLLVPGVQAKNFDYLRPERRKTQAVGPIGGTQPPVVIVSEVQGAKEGVTQGQEALRPDYIYVGQQMPDLPVEGQRYIVDFNAFGRELQKHMDVADYMFPIFPYNAMPYISAVPDTAPIFLVLPYGSCAEEYKACLKANPNVVVVVPSQHQNRLGEQRALVHELMAEGIENPVVFAQAYKHSQQEKEDLQLEAAADMGALMMDGLTDGLWLMNDGDIAMQDLTDTAYGILQAGRLRMVKTEYISCPGCGRTLYDLRTTIARVKEATKGMKGLKIGIMGCIVNGPGEMADADYGYVGAGVGRIALYRGKVCVERGIPEAEAVEHLLQLIKEDQERGQKK
;
A
#
# COMPACT_ATOMS: atom_id res chain seq x y z
N MET A 1 7.73 -21.44 4.57
CA MET A 1 7.93 -20.58 3.38
C MET A 1 6.57 -20.31 2.75
N THR A 2 6.31 -19.07 2.34
CA THR A 2 5.11 -18.68 1.62
C THR A 2 5.11 -19.34 0.24
N ASP A 3 4.01 -19.97 -0.16
CA ASP A 3 3.81 -20.43 -1.53
C ASP A 3 3.46 -19.22 -2.40
N LEU A 4 4.32 -18.89 -3.37
CA LEU A 4 4.14 -17.71 -4.23
C LEU A 4 3.03 -17.87 -5.28
N PHE A 5 2.67 -19.12 -5.58
CA PHE A 5 1.78 -19.46 -6.67
C PHE A 5 0.39 -19.88 -6.20
N ASN A 6 0.30 -20.39 -4.98
CA ASN A 6 -0.94 -20.89 -4.45
C ASN A 6 -1.36 -20.13 -3.20
N TYR A 7 -2.57 -19.60 -3.21
CA TYR A 7 -3.11 -18.86 -2.08
C TYR A 7 -3.38 -19.79 -0.90
N LYS A 8 -2.66 -19.55 0.17
CA LYS A 8 -2.89 -20.21 1.46
C LYS A 8 -2.71 -19.19 2.57
N ARG A 9 -3.73 -19.03 3.41
CA ARG A 9 -3.62 -18.16 4.57
C ARG A 9 -2.56 -18.68 5.54
N ARG A 10 -1.66 -17.79 6.00
CA ARG A 10 -0.66 -18.11 7.01
C ARG A 10 -1.35 -18.57 8.29
N ALA A 11 -0.87 -19.67 8.87
CA ALA A 11 -1.31 -20.10 10.19
C ALA A 11 -0.82 -19.09 11.24
N ALA A 12 -1.72 -18.59 12.07
CA ALA A 12 -1.41 -17.69 13.18
C ALA A 12 -2.01 -18.24 14.46
N THR A 13 -1.44 -17.86 15.60
CA THR A 13 -2.08 -18.04 16.92
C THR A 13 -3.34 -17.17 17.01
N VAL A 14 -4.17 -17.42 18.00
CA VAL A 14 -5.37 -16.62 18.26
C VAL A 14 -5.10 -15.63 19.37
N ALA A 15 -5.30 -14.33 19.09
CA ALA A 15 -5.33 -13.29 20.12
C ALA A 15 -6.79 -13.00 20.50
N HIS A 16 -7.09 -13.08 21.79
CA HIS A 16 -8.43 -12.85 22.34
C HIS A 16 -8.59 -11.38 22.70
N VAL A 17 -9.47 -10.67 22.00
CA VAL A 17 -9.74 -9.23 22.24
C VAL A 17 -11.20 -9.10 22.74
N GLY A 18 -11.41 -9.29 24.01
CA GLY A 18 -12.75 -9.42 24.58
C GLY A 18 -13.49 -10.61 23.93
N ARG A 19 -14.58 -10.32 23.21
CA ARG A 19 -15.35 -11.35 22.48
C ARG A 19 -14.87 -11.58 21.04
N LEU A 20 -13.91 -10.82 20.57
CA LEU A 20 -13.38 -10.89 19.21
C LEU A 20 -12.08 -11.71 19.19
N ASN A 21 -12.05 -12.75 18.38
CA ASN A 21 -10.84 -13.52 18.12
C ASN A 21 -10.17 -13.04 16.85
N ILE A 22 -8.85 -12.82 16.89
CA ILE A 22 -8.02 -12.39 15.76
C ILE A 22 -6.94 -13.45 15.52
N GLY A 23 -6.78 -13.92 14.30
CA GLY A 23 -5.84 -15.00 13.94
C GLY A 23 -6.50 -16.38 13.94
N GLY A 24 -5.70 -17.42 13.80
CA GLY A 24 -6.19 -18.79 13.60
C GLY A 24 -7.09 -18.91 12.36
N ASP A 25 -8.13 -19.71 12.47
CA ASP A 25 -9.12 -19.90 11.40
C ASP A 25 -10.21 -18.79 11.38
N ASN A 26 -10.09 -17.78 12.26
CA ASN A 26 -11.06 -16.69 12.28
C ASN A 26 -10.97 -15.83 11.00
N PRO A 27 -12.08 -15.22 10.56
CA PRO A 27 -12.05 -14.31 9.41
C PRO A 27 -11.06 -13.15 9.63
N VAL A 28 -10.53 -12.60 8.54
CA VAL A 28 -9.77 -11.34 8.61
C VAL A 28 -10.69 -10.23 9.10
N ARG A 29 -10.33 -9.59 10.23
CA ARG A 29 -11.16 -8.60 10.91
C ARG A 29 -10.97 -7.21 10.33
N VAL A 30 -12.04 -6.43 10.33
CA VAL A 30 -12.05 -5.05 9.84
C VAL A 30 -12.22 -4.08 10.99
N GLN A 31 -11.36 -3.07 11.06
CA GLN A 31 -11.37 -2.07 12.12
C GLN A 31 -11.13 -0.65 11.59
N SER A 32 -11.57 0.34 12.37
CA SER A 32 -11.28 1.74 12.12
C SER A 32 -10.93 2.46 13.42
N MET A 33 -10.73 3.77 13.37
CA MET A 33 -10.27 4.60 14.48
C MET A 33 -11.04 5.92 14.52
N THR A 34 -11.46 6.35 15.72
CA THR A 34 -12.11 7.63 15.90
C THR A 34 -11.17 8.81 15.62
N THR A 35 -11.76 9.91 15.16
CA THR A 35 -11.08 11.20 14.97
C THR A 35 -11.44 12.21 16.07
N THR A 36 -12.44 11.90 16.88
CA THR A 36 -12.87 12.71 18.04
C THR A 36 -11.83 12.73 19.14
N SER A 37 -11.87 13.77 19.99
CA SER A 37 -11.15 13.76 21.25
C SER A 37 -11.72 12.70 22.18
N THR A 38 -10.87 11.82 22.74
CA THR A 38 -11.29 10.79 23.68
C THR A 38 -11.79 11.37 25.02
N LEU A 39 -11.57 12.67 25.28
CA LEU A 39 -12.19 13.40 26.40
C LEU A 39 -13.64 13.79 26.12
N ASP A 40 -14.06 13.84 24.87
CA ASP A 40 -15.45 14.03 24.46
C ASP A 40 -16.14 12.66 24.39
N THR A 41 -16.82 12.31 25.48
CA THR A 41 -17.49 11.01 25.63
C THR A 41 -18.64 10.87 24.61
N GLU A 42 -19.48 11.87 24.46
CA GLU A 42 -20.66 11.81 23.58
C GLU A 42 -20.25 11.72 22.11
N GLY A 43 -19.33 12.59 21.66
CA GLY A 43 -18.80 12.58 20.32
C GLY A 43 -18.07 11.26 19.98
N SER A 44 -17.28 10.73 20.93
CA SER A 44 -16.58 9.46 20.75
C SER A 44 -17.55 8.28 20.66
N VAL A 45 -18.57 8.22 21.52
CA VAL A 45 -19.62 7.19 21.46
C VAL A 45 -20.37 7.25 20.12
N ALA A 46 -20.79 8.44 19.71
CA ALA A 46 -21.51 8.62 18.45
C ALA A 46 -20.67 8.16 17.24
N GLN A 47 -19.36 8.47 17.22
CA GLN A 47 -18.48 8.04 16.13
C GLN A 47 -18.17 6.53 16.19
N CYS A 48 -17.98 5.97 17.39
CA CYS A 48 -17.84 4.50 17.54
C CYS A 48 -19.07 3.76 16.98
N LYS A 49 -20.28 4.26 17.27
CA LYS A 49 -21.52 3.68 16.74
C LYS A 49 -21.55 3.71 15.22
N ARG A 50 -21.24 4.84 14.57
CA ARG A 50 -21.19 4.92 13.10
C ARG A 50 -20.20 3.93 12.50
N ILE A 51 -19.00 3.79 13.08
CA ILE A 51 -18.01 2.80 12.65
C ILE A 51 -18.55 1.37 12.78
N ILE A 52 -19.18 1.06 13.92
CA ILE A 52 -19.73 -0.28 14.18
C ILE A 52 -20.93 -0.57 13.27
N ASP A 53 -21.82 0.38 13.07
CA ASP A 53 -23.00 0.25 12.21
C ASP A 53 -22.61 0.06 10.73
N ALA A 54 -21.50 0.67 10.28
CA ALA A 54 -20.89 0.36 8.98
C ALA A 54 -20.29 -1.06 8.94
N GLY A 55 -20.18 -1.72 10.09
CA GLY A 55 -19.73 -3.10 10.29
C GLY A 55 -18.27 -3.22 10.66
N GLY A 56 -17.72 -2.20 11.33
CA GLY A 56 -16.44 -2.30 12.01
C GLY A 56 -16.53 -3.27 13.21
N GLU A 57 -15.56 -4.17 13.31
CA GLU A 57 -15.54 -5.21 14.33
C GLU A 57 -14.73 -4.84 15.57
N LEU A 58 -13.91 -3.78 15.48
CA LEU A 58 -13.11 -3.21 16.55
C LEU A 58 -12.91 -1.71 16.29
N VAL A 59 -13.02 -0.89 17.33
CA VAL A 59 -12.81 0.56 17.24
C VAL A 59 -11.62 0.99 18.07
N ARG A 60 -10.74 1.80 17.49
CA ARG A 60 -9.55 2.33 18.16
C ARG A 60 -9.75 3.81 18.51
N LEU A 61 -9.36 4.18 19.72
CA LEU A 61 -9.43 5.55 20.24
C LEU A 61 -8.04 6.05 20.61
N THR A 62 -7.72 7.30 20.24
CA THR A 62 -6.47 7.95 20.63
C THR A 62 -6.46 8.19 22.13
N THR A 63 -5.37 7.79 22.81
CA THR A 63 -5.26 7.91 24.27
C THR A 63 -3.90 8.52 24.60
N GLN A 64 -3.87 9.84 24.77
CA GLN A 64 -2.63 10.61 24.94
C GLN A 64 -2.18 10.69 26.38
N GLY A 65 -3.13 10.73 27.31
CA GLY A 65 -2.86 10.94 28.73
C GLY A 65 -3.79 10.12 29.62
N ARG A 66 -3.56 10.26 30.93
CA ARG A 66 -4.30 9.53 31.95
C ARG A 66 -5.80 9.82 31.93
N ARG A 67 -6.19 11.09 31.68
CA ARG A 67 -7.61 11.49 31.63
C ARG A 67 -8.36 10.81 30.49
N GLU A 68 -7.74 10.71 29.31
CA GLU A 68 -8.30 9.96 28.18
C GLU A 68 -8.40 8.47 28.50
N ALA A 69 -7.37 7.88 29.12
CA ALA A 69 -7.38 6.48 29.51
C ALA A 69 -8.50 6.17 30.53
N GLU A 70 -8.70 7.02 31.51
CA GLU A 70 -9.80 6.90 32.50
C GLU A 70 -11.17 7.09 31.83
N ASN A 71 -11.29 8.02 30.86
CA ASN A 71 -12.56 8.28 30.16
C ASN A 71 -13.00 7.14 29.22
N LEU A 72 -12.08 6.25 28.80
CA LEU A 72 -12.44 5.04 28.05
C LEU A 72 -13.46 4.18 28.81
N ALA A 73 -13.42 4.17 30.14
CA ALA A 73 -14.42 3.49 30.96
C ALA A 73 -15.84 4.04 30.77
N ASN A 74 -15.98 5.37 30.63
CA ASN A 74 -17.26 6.03 30.39
C ASN A 74 -17.78 5.73 28.99
N ILE A 75 -16.90 5.85 27.96
CA ILE A 75 -17.23 5.53 26.57
C ILE A 75 -17.68 4.06 26.47
N SER A 76 -16.90 3.13 27.02
CA SER A 76 -17.25 1.71 27.03
C SER A 76 -18.59 1.45 27.71
N ARG A 77 -18.81 2.00 28.89
CA ARG A 77 -20.06 1.85 29.66
C ARG A 77 -21.28 2.31 28.83
N GLN A 78 -21.18 3.48 28.21
CA GLN A 78 -22.28 4.02 27.40
C GLN A 78 -22.56 3.15 26.18
N LEU A 79 -21.52 2.72 25.43
CA LEU A 79 -21.68 1.79 24.32
C LEU A 79 -22.36 0.48 24.74
N ARG A 80 -21.91 -0.10 25.86
CA ARG A 80 -22.49 -1.37 26.39
C ARG A 80 -23.94 -1.18 26.83
N ALA A 81 -24.30 -0.02 27.43
CA ALA A 81 -25.68 0.28 27.80
C ALA A 81 -26.62 0.39 26.58
N GLU A 82 -26.09 0.79 25.43
CA GLU A 82 -26.80 0.89 24.16
C GLU A 82 -26.74 -0.41 23.32
N GLY A 83 -26.15 -1.49 23.84
CA GLY A 83 -26.10 -2.82 23.20
C GLY A 83 -24.92 -3.05 22.26
N TYR A 84 -23.99 -2.10 22.10
CA TYR A 84 -22.78 -2.27 21.32
C TYR A 84 -21.74 -3.10 22.09
N THR A 85 -21.30 -4.22 21.52
CA THR A 85 -20.41 -5.19 22.20
C THR A 85 -19.02 -5.28 21.59
N GLN A 86 -18.76 -4.57 20.50
CA GLN A 86 -17.46 -4.56 19.81
C GLN A 86 -16.37 -4.04 20.76
N PRO A 87 -15.18 -4.69 20.75
CA PRO A 87 -14.08 -4.28 21.62
C PRO A 87 -13.53 -2.91 21.24
N LEU A 88 -13.01 -2.22 22.25
CA LEU A 88 -12.29 -0.97 22.10
C LEU A 88 -10.79 -1.20 22.20
N CYS A 89 -10.00 -0.41 21.47
CA CYS A 89 -8.55 -0.41 21.53
C CYS A 89 -8.04 0.99 21.89
N ALA A 90 -7.32 1.11 23.00
CA ALA A 90 -6.60 2.33 23.35
C ALA A 90 -5.32 2.47 22.53
N ASP A 91 -5.09 3.61 21.90
CA ASP A 91 -3.89 3.91 21.09
C ASP A 91 -2.94 4.81 21.88
N ILE A 92 -1.94 4.19 22.49
CA ILE A 92 -0.99 4.83 23.39
C ILE A 92 0.28 5.23 22.64
N HIS A 93 0.76 6.44 22.94
CA HIS A 93 2.04 6.98 22.49
C HIS A 93 2.77 7.69 23.63
N PHE A 94 4.09 7.56 23.69
CA PHE A 94 5.04 8.28 24.55
C PHE A 94 4.91 8.07 26.07
N ASN A 95 3.91 7.39 26.58
CA ASN A 95 3.72 7.27 28.02
C ASN A 95 3.25 5.86 28.41
N ALA A 96 4.19 5.06 28.86
CA ALA A 96 3.92 3.69 29.29
C ALA A 96 2.91 3.61 30.46
N ASN A 97 2.91 4.60 31.38
CA ASN A 97 1.97 4.62 32.51
C ASN A 97 0.51 4.83 32.07
N VAL A 98 0.30 5.48 30.94
CA VAL A 98 -1.05 5.62 30.34
C VAL A 98 -1.54 4.27 29.82
N ALA A 99 -0.64 3.43 29.31
CA ALA A 99 -0.98 2.06 28.87
C ALA A 99 -1.49 1.20 30.04
N ASP A 100 -0.88 1.34 31.22
CA ASP A 100 -1.32 0.62 32.43
C ASP A 100 -2.76 0.97 32.81
N VAL A 101 -3.10 2.26 32.79
CA VAL A 101 -4.47 2.72 33.08
C VAL A 101 -5.44 2.23 32.01
N ALA A 102 -5.08 2.36 30.73
CA ALA A 102 -5.93 1.95 29.62
C ALA A 102 -6.21 0.44 29.62
N ALA A 103 -5.23 -0.38 30.04
CA ALA A 103 -5.40 -1.84 30.14
C ALA A 103 -6.51 -2.25 31.12
N CYS A 104 -6.86 -1.41 32.07
CA CYS A 104 -7.96 -1.66 33.00
C CYS A 104 -9.35 -1.35 32.41
N HIS A 105 -9.42 -0.67 31.27
CA HIS A 105 -10.67 -0.08 30.75
C HIS A 105 -11.02 -0.46 29.32
N THR A 106 -10.12 -1.16 28.60
CA THR A 106 -10.35 -1.58 27.20
C THR A 106 -9.93 -3.02 26.99
N GLU A 107 -10.48 -3.63 25.95
CA GLU A 107 -10.18 -5.01 25.60
C GLU A 107 -8.85 -5.16 24.85
N LYS A 108 -8.27 -4.05 24.36
CA LYS A 108 -6.96 -4.04 23.71
C LYS A 108 -6.23 -2.71 23.95
N VAL A 109 -4.93 -2.78 24.13
CA VAL A 109 -4.05 -1.61 24.19
C VAL A 109 -3.00 -1.71 23.09
N ARG A 110 -2.81 -0.65 22.31
CA ARG A 110 -1.68 -0.52 21.41
C ARG A 110 -0.55 0.25 22.08
N ILE A 111 0.61 -0.36 22.08
CA ILE A 111 1.88 0.28 22.42
C ILE A 111 2.78 0.42 21.19
N ASN A 112 3.68 1.41 21.21
CA ASN A 112 4.63 1.62 20.12
C ASN A 112 6.05 1.43 20.64
N PRO A 113 6.76 0.37 20.23
CA PRO A 113 8.14 0.10 20.63
C PRO A 113 9.08 1.29 20.53
N GLY A 114 8.93 2.09 19.47
CA GLY A 114 9.80 3.23 19.21
C GLY A 114 9.69 4.40 20.20
N ASN A 115 8.67 4.39 21.09
CA ASN A 115 8.48 5.45 22.09
C ASN A 115 7.77 4.96 23.36
N TYR A 116 7.85 3.68 23.67
CA TYR A 116 7.24 3.11 24.88
C TYR A 116 8.14 3.26 26.11
N VAL A 117 9.42 2.93 25.99
CA VAL A 117 10.48 3.12 26.97
C VAL A 117 11.54 4.05 26.42
N ASP A 118 11.95 3.81 25.17
CA ASP A 118 12.86 4.70 24.47
C ASP A 118 12.26 6.11 24.36
N PRO A 119 13.07 7.17 24.46
CA PRO A 119 12.59 8.54 24.25
C PRO A 119 12.08 8.73 22.82
N ALA A 120 11.20 9.73 22.63
CA ALA A 120 10.74 10.11 21.32
C ALA A 120 11.92 10.40 20.38
N ARG A 121 11.79 9.96 19.11
CA ARG A 121 12.82 10.13 18.07
C ARG A 121 13.26 11.60 17.97
N THR A 122 14.57 11.80 18.07
CA THR A 122 15.22 13.12 17.93
C THR A 122 16.14 13.21 16.73
N PHE A 123 16.25 12.14 15.94
CA PHE A 123 17.13 11.99 14.78
C PHE A 123 18.62 12.10 15.15
N LYS A 124 18.98 11.68 16.35
CA LYS A 124 20.37 11.62 16.82
C LYS A 124 20.94 10.24 16.55
N HIS A 125 22.21 10.22 16.18
CA HIS A 125 23.00 8.98 16.17
C HIS A 125 23.52 8.71 17.58
N LEU A 126 23.26 7.51 18.09
CA LEU A 126 23.67 7.04 19.40
C LEU A 126 24.65 5.87 19.23
N GLU A 127 25.75 5.92 19.95
CA GLU A 127 26.73 4.83 19.96
C GLU A 127 26.49 3.96 21.20
N TYR A 128 26.28 2.66 20.99
CA TYR A 128 26.12 1.67 22.04
C TYR A 128 27.12 0.53 21.84
N THR A 129 27.79 0.11 22.93
CA THR A 129 28.40 -1.22 22.95
C THR A 129 27.29 -2.28 23.04
N ASP A 130 27.63 -3.56 22.78
CA ASP A 130 26.65 -4.64 22.91
C ASP A 130 26.13 -4.77 24.35
N GLU A 131 26.99 -4.53 25.35
CA GLU A 131 26.61 -4.56 26.75
C GLU A 131 25.64 -3.40 27.09
N GLN A 132 25.90 -2.20 26.59
CA GLN A 132 25.01 -1.05 26.78
C GLN A 132 23.66 -1.27 26.10
N TYR A 133 23.68 -1.86 24.90
CA TYR A 133 22.44 -2.19 24.19
C TYR A 133 21.60 -3.23 24.96
N ALA A 134 22.26 -4.27 25.51
CA ALA A 134 21.59 -5.26 26.35
C ALA A 134 20.96 -4.64 27.62
N GLN A 135 21.62 -3.68 28.25
CA GLN A 135 21.07 -2.94 29.40
C GLN A 135 19.82 -2.15 29.03
N GLU A 136 19.76 -1.57 27.83
CA GLU A 136 18.52 -0.90 27.38
C GLU A 136 17.37 -1.91 27.15
N LEU A 137 17.67 -3.12 26.66
CA LEU A 137 16.68 -4.20 26.55
C LEU A 137 16.17 -4.67 27.93
N GLU A 138 17.03 -4.74 28.94
CA GLU A 138 16.64 -5.08 30.31
C GLU A 138 15.66 -4.04 30.89
N LYS A 139 15.89 -2.75 30.64
CA LYS A 139 14.96 -1.67 31.05
C LYS A 139 13.60 -1.80 30.35
N ILE A 140 13.61 -2.16 29.07
CA ILE A 140 12.37 -2.39 28.31
C ILE A 140 11.64 -3.59 28.92
N GLU A 141 12.31 -4.69 29.20
CA GLU A 141 11.72 -5.89 29.80
C GLU A 141 11.13 -5.58 31.18
N GLU A 142 11.88 -4.90 32.05
CA GLU A 142 11.40 -4.51 33.40
C GLU A 142 10.08 -3.72 33.31
N ARG A 143 10.03 -2.73 32.42
CA ARG A 143 8.82 -1.92 32.22
C ARG A 143 7.67 -2.71 31.63
N LEU A 144 7.94 -3.60 30.64
CA LEU A 144 6.93 -4.44 30.02
C LEU A 144 6.36 -5.49 30.96
N THR A 145 7.15 -6.03 31.88
CA THR A 145 6.71 -7.04 32.85
C THR A 145 5.51 -6.54 33.64
N THR A 146 5.60 -5.33 34.20
CA THR A 146 4.48 -4.70 34.96
C THR A 146 3.23 -4.56 34.08
N PHE A 147 3.38 -4.14 32.85
CA PHE A 147 2.26 -3.97 31.89
C PHE A 147 1.64 -5.33 31.50
N ILE A 148 2.47 -6.34 31.24
CA ILE A 148 2.03 -7.70 30.89
C ILE A 148 1.20 -8.29 32.04
N ASP A 149 1.64 -8.13 33.28
CA ASP A 149 0.92 -8.62 34.46
C ASP A 149 -0.46 -7.95 34.60
N LEU A 150 -0.55 -6.66 34.34
CA LEU A 150 -1.84 -5.95 34.27
C LEU A 150 -2.73 -6.48 33.15
N CYS A 151 -2.17 -6.69 31.96
CA CYS A 151 -2.91 -7.22 30.82
C CYS A 151 -3.44 -8.64 31.12
N LYS A 152 -2.64 -9.51 31.73
CA LYS A 152 -3.10 -10.82 32.20
C LYS A 152 -4.25 -10.72 33.19
N LYS A 153 -4.11 -9.85 34.17
CA LYS A 153 -5.14 -9.64 35.22
C LYS A 153 -6.46 -9.14 34.65
N HIS A 154 -6.42 -8.27 33.66
CA HIS A 154 -7.62 -7.63 33.08
C HIS A 154 -8.09 -8.30 31.78
N HIS A 155 -7.44 -9.36 31.32
CA HIS A 155 -7.71 -10.05 30.03
C HIS A 155 -7.65 -9.08 28.84
N THR A 156 -6.66 -8.19 28.84
CA THR A 156 -6.47 -7.16 27.84
C THR A 156 -5.42 -7.61 26.84
N ALA A 157 -5.79 -7.71 25.57
CA ALA A 157 -4.85 -8.01 24.50
C ALA A 157 -3.92 -6.82 24.21
N VAL A 158 -2.75 -7.09 23.67
CA VAL A 158 -1.77 -6.07 23.32
C VAL A 158 -1.56 -6.03 21.82
N ARG A 159 -1.51 -4.82 21.23
CA ARG A 159 -0.98 -4.64 19.89
C ARG A 159 0.39 -3.96 19.94
N ILE A 160 1.40 -4.67 19.48
CA ILE A 160 2.71 -4.09 19.18
C ILE A 160 2.59 -3.36 17.84
N GLY A 161 2.58 -2.04 17.89
CA GLY A 161 2.32 -1.20 16.72
C GLY A 161 3.52 -0.36 16.35
N VAL A 162 4.38 -0.89 15.47
CA VAL A 162 5.54 -0.17 14.95
C VAL A 162 5.12 0.68 13.75
N ASN A 163 5.47 1.95 13.78
CA ASN A 163 5.38 2.87 12.65
C ASN A 163 6.79 3.22 12.20
N HIS A 164 7.06 3.13 10.91
CA HIS A 164 8.36 3.49 10.32
C HIS A 164 8.82 4.89 10.75
N GLY A 165 7.90 5.86 10.72
CA GLY A 165 8.19 7.23 11.10
C GLY A 165 8.54 7.49 12.57
N SER A 166 8.31 6.52 13.47
CA SER A 166 8.53 6.68 14.92
C SER A 166 9.44 5.60 15.52
N LEU A 167 10.38 5.06 14.75
CA LEU A 167 11.43 4.19 15.29
C LEU A 167 12.31 4.98 16.28
N SER A 168 12.78 4.32 17.35
CA SER A 168 13.68 4.96 18.32
C SER A 168 15.05 5.27 17.72
N ASP A 169 15.74 6.29 18.26
CA ASP A 169 17.10 6.61 17.85
C ASP A 169 18.06 5.44 18.14
N ARG A 170 17.78 4.59 19.13
CA ARG A 170 18.54 3.37 19.47
C ARG A 170 18.49 2.35 18.32
N ILE A 171 17.29 2.03 17.84
CA ILE A 171 17.08 1.13 16.67
C ILE A 171 17.71 1.73 15.42
N MET A 172 17.45 3.01 15.17
CA MET A 172 17.97 3.71 13.99
C MET A 172 19.49 3.75 13.94
N SER A 173 20.14 3.90 15.09
CA SER A 173 21.61 3.96 15.17
C SER A 173 22.26 2.61 14.93
N ARG A 174 21.61 1.52 15.35
CA ARG A 174 22.16 0.16 15.23
C ARG A 174 21.81 -0.52 13.89
N TYR A 175 20.58 -0.35 13.42
CA TYR A 175 20.05 -1.08 12.25
C TYR A 175 19.74 -0.18 11.06
N GLY A 176 19.77 1.14 11.23
CA GLY A 176 19.45 2.11 10.19
C GLY A 176 17.94 2.26 9.94
N ASP A 177 17.63 3.09 8.94
CA ASP A 177 16.26 3.33 8.43
C ASP A 177 15.92 2.26 7.37
N THR A 178 15.82 1.01 7.82
CA THR A 178 15.72 -0.18 6.99
C THR A 178 14.57 -1.08 7.42
N PRO A 179 14.07 -1.97 6.54
CA PRO A 179 13.13 -3.01 6.93
C PRO A 179 13.61 -3.86 8.11
N GLU A 180 14.91 -4.15 8.17
CA GLU A 180 15.55 -4.91 9.25
C GLU A 180 15.43 -4.19 10.60
N GLY A 181 15.64 -2.87 10.64
CA GLY A 181 15.47 -2.06 11.85
C GLY A 181 13.99 -2.00 12.30
N ILE A 182 13.06 -1.90 11.35
CA ILE A 182 11.62 -1.93 11.63
C ILE A 182 11.23 -3.28 12.26
N VAL A 183 11.72 -4.37 11.70
CA VAL A 183 11.44 -5.74 12.16
C VAL A 183 12.05 -5.98 13.54
N GLU A 184 13.31 -5.61 13.76
CA GLU A 184 13.96 -5.80 15.07
C GLU A 184 13.24 -5.01 16.18
N SER A 185 12.74 -3.81 15.87
CA SER A 185 11.89 -3.06 16.81
C SER A 185 10.63 -3.85 17.24
N CYS A 186 10.08 -4.71 16.40
CA CYS A 186 9.01 -5.64 16.77
C CYS A 186 9.54 -6.83 17.57
N MET A 187 10.62 -7.46 17.09
CA MET A 187 11.13 -8.73 17.60
C MET A 187 11.66 -8.61 19.03
N GLU A 188 12.29 -7.49 19.39
CA GLU A 188 12.70 -7.22 20.76
C GLU A 188 11.53 -7.35 21.75
N PHE A 189 10.39 -6.73 21.42
CA PHE A 189 9.19 -6.81 22.25
C PHE A 189 8.56 -8.21 22.22
N LEU A 190 8.49 -8.86 21.05
CA LEU A 190 7.92 -10.21 20.93
C LEU A 190 8.66 -11.24 21.77
N ARG A 191 9.99 -11.20 21.79
CA ARG A 191 10.81 -12.08 22.63
C ARG A 191 10.49 -11.94 24.11
N ILE A 192 10.23 -10.69 24.56
CA ILE A 192 9.80 -10.42 25.95
C ILE A 192 8.40 -10.98 26.19
N PHE A 193 7.42 -10.72 25.33
CA PHE A 193 6.05 -11.26 25.49
C PHE A 193 6.06 -12.80 25.54
N ARG A 194 6.83 -13.46 24.69
CA ARG A 194 7.00 -14.92 24.70
C ARG A 194 7.65 -15.42 25.99
N LYS A 195 8.70 -14.75 26.48
CA LYS A 195 9.37 -15.07 27.74
C LYS A 195 8.40 -15.03 28.93
N HIS A 196 7.45 -14.13 28.89
CA HIS A 196 6.41 -13.98 29.91
C HIS A 196 5.14 -14.84 29.64
N ASN A 197 5.14 -15.71 28.67
CA ASN A 197 3.98 -16.55 28.28
C ASN A 197 2.70 -15.72 28.12
N PHE A 198 2.77 -14.66 27.29
CA PHE A 198 1.63 -13.82 26.95
C PHE A 198 1.37 -13.86 25.45
N ASP A 199 0.26 -14.52 25.03
CA ASP A 199 -0.03 -14.84 23.63
C ASP A 199 -1.13 -13.97 23.03
N ASP A 200 -1.89 -13.20 23.83
CA ASP A 200 -2.90 -12.27 23.34
C ASP A 200 -2.26 -11.02 22.70
N VAL A 201 -1.40 -11.26 21.71
CA VAL A 201 -0.60 -10.24 21.00
C VAL A 201 -0.99 -10.18 19.54
N VAL A 202 -1.19 -8.96 19.05
CA VAL A 202 -1.34 -8.65 17.62
C VAL A 202 -0.19 -7.73 17.22
N ILE A 203 0.39 -7.92 16.04
CA ILE A 203 1.52 -7.10 15.59
C ILE A 203 1.11 -6.27 14.38
N SER A 204 1.64 -5.07 14.29
CA SER A 204 1.54 -4.28 13.08
C SER A 204 2.83 -3.54 12.77
N ILE A 205 3.23 -3.58 11.51
CA ILE A 205 4.17 -2.64 10.91
C ILE A 205 3.38 -1.75 9.97
N LYS A 206 3.57 -0.45 10.07
CA LYS A 206 2.92 0.53 9.19
C LYS A 206 3.93 1.54 8.68
N ALA A 207 3.78 1.89 7.41
CA ALA A 207 4.52 2.94 6.74
C ALA A 207 3.62 3.63 5.72
N SER A 208 3.93 4.87 5.37
CA SER A 208 3.31 5.60 4.26
C SER A 208 3.83 5.09 2.90
N ASN A 209 5.05 4.56 2.88
CA ASN A 209 5.65 3.89 1.72
C ASN A 209 5.21 2.42 1.68
N THR A 210 4.43 2.05 0.67
CA THR A 210 3.88 0.70 0.49
C THR A 210 4.96 -0.36 0.31
N VAL A 211 6.05 -0.04 -0.41
CA VAL A 211 7.18 -0.96 -0.65
C VAL A 211 7.88 -1.30 0.67
N VAL A 212 8.18 -0.27 1.48
CA VAL A 212 8.79 -0.47 2.81
C VAL A 212 7.88 -1.29 3.71
N MET A 213 6.58 -0.99 3.70
CA MET A 213 5.60 -1.70 4.53
C MET A 213 5.50 -3.18 4.15
N VAL A 214 5.35 -3.49 2.86
CA VAL A 214 5.22 -4.88 2.39
C VAL A 214 6.49 -5.68 2.67
N ARG A 215 7.67 -5.12 2.35
CA ARG A 215 8.97 -5.79 2.63
C ARG A 215 9.17 -6.04 4.12
N SER A 216 8.88 -5.05 4.96
CA SER A 216 9.04 -5.19 6.42
C SER A 216 8.10 -6.24 7.00
N VAL A 217 6.85 -6.32 6.52
CA VAL A 217 5.90 -7.34 7.01
C VAL A 217 6.30 -8.74 6.54
N ARG A 218 6.72 -8.90 5.27
CA ARG A 218 7.26 -10.18 4.77
C ARG A 218 8.48 -10.65 5.58
N LEU A 219 9.39 -9.74 5.85
CA LEU A 219 10.58 -10.02 6.67
C LEU A 219 10.22 -10.35 8.11
N LEU A 220 9.27 -9.63 8.72
CA LEU A 220 8.77 -9.93 10.07
C LEU A 220 8.19 -11.35 10.15
N VAL A 221 7.42 -11.76 9.15
CA VAL A 221 6.87 -13.14 9.09
C VAL A 221 8.01 -14.16 9.05
N ALA A 222 9.01 -13.93 8.21
CA ALA A 222 10.15 -14.84 8.10
C ALA A 222 10.96 -14.94 9.42
N GLU A 223 11.19 -13.80 10.10
CA GLU A 223 11.90 -13.78 11.38
C GLU A 223 11.07 -14.41 12.51
N MET A 224 9.76 -14.18 12.53
CA MET A 224 8.88 -14.88 13.48
C MET A 224 8.87 -16.37 13.25
N ASP A 225 8.77 -16.84 11.99
CA ASP A 225 8.79 -18.27 11.66
C ASP A 225 10.14 -18.90 12.05
N ARG A 226 11.26 -18.17 11.88
CA ARG A 226 12.60 -18.64 12.31
C ARG A 226 12.72 -18.85 13.82
N GLU A 227 12.00 -18.05 14.61
CA GLU A 227 11.97 -18.14 16.06
C GLU A 227 10.75 -18.92 16.59
N ASP A 228 9.99 -19.62 15.72
CA ASP A 228 8.77 -20.36 16.08
C ASP A 228 7.71 -19.48 16.77
N MET A 229 7.47 -18.30 16.19
CA MET A 229 6.43 -17.35 16.61
C MET A 229 5.41 -17.17 15.50
N HIS A 230 4.12 -17.27 15.83
CA HIS A 230 3.05 -17.21 14.84
C HIS A 230 1.95 -16.22 15.22
N TYR A 231 2.31 -15.08 15.78
CA TYR A 231 1.35 -14.05 16.19
C TYR A 231 0.56 -13.47 15.01
N PRO A 232 -0.72 -13.13 15.23
CA PRO A 232 -1.56 -12.51 14.20
C PRO A 232 -1.12 -11.10 13.84
N LEU A 233 -1.36 -10.73 12.58
CA LEU A 233 -0.90 -9.49 11.97
C LEU A 233 -2.05 -8.53 11.66
N HIS A 234 -1.84 -7.25 12.01
CA HIS A 234 -2.70 -6.14 11.63
C HIS A 234 -2.04 -5.34 10.49
N LEU A 235 -2.64 -5.39 9.32
CA LEU A 235 -2.14 -4.68 8.15
C LEU A 235 -2.76 -3.28 8.01
N GLY A 236 -2.00 -2.37 7.46
CA GLY A 236 -2.48 -1.03 7.11
C GLY A 236 -1.36 -0.16 6.56
N VAL A 237 -1.69 0.65 5.56
CA VAL A 237 -0.84 1.72 5.06
C VAL A 237 -1.19 2.99 5.84
N THR A 238 -0.20 3.70 6.39
CA THR A 238 -0.43 4.99 7.04
C THR A 238 -0.42 6.11 6.02
N GLU A 239 -1.14 7.19 6.33
CA GLU A 239 -1.14 8.42 5.53
C GLU A 239 -1.41 8.12 4.04
N ALA A 240 -2.38 7.24 3.77
CA ALA A 240 -2.69 6.81 2.41
C ALA A 240 -3.31 7.93 1.55
N GLY A 241 -3.91 8.93 2.20
CA GLY A 241 -4.60 10.02 1.53
C GLY A 241 -6.11 9.86 1.52
N GLU A 242 -6.77 10.49 0.59
CA GLU A 242 -8.23 10.49 0.43
C GLU A 242 -8.65 10.07 -0.98
N GLY A 243 -9.94 9.83 -1.18
CA GLY A 243 -10.52 9.52 -2.47
C GLY A 243 -9.90 8.28 -3.11
N GLU A 244 -9.73 8.32 -4.40
CA GLU A 244 -9.20 7.19 -5.20
C GLU A 244 -7.76 6.85 -4.83
N ASP A 245 -6.91 7.87 -4.62
CA ASP A 245 -5.49 7.66 -4.30
C ASP A 245 -5.31 6.90 -2.99
N GLY A 246 -6.08 7.27 -1.96
CA GLY A 246 -6.03 6.58 -0.66
C GLY A 246 -6.48 5.12 -0.75
N ARG A 247 -7.52 4.86 -1.53
CA ARG A 247 -8.07 3.52 -1.78
C ARG A 247 -7.11 2.65 -2.55
N ILE A 248 -6.58 3.14 -3.67
CA ILE A 248 -5.60 2.43 -4.50
C ILE A 248 -4.33 2.14 -3.69
N LYS A 249 -3.79 3.14 -2.98
CA LYS A 249 -2.59 2.98 -2.17
C LYS A 249 -2.77 1.94 -1.05
N SER A 250 -3.92 1.96 -0.37
CA SER A 250 -4.26 0.96 0.64
C SER A 250 -4.41 -0.44 0.03
N ALA A 251 -5.08 -0.56 -1.12
CA ALA A 251 -5.27 -1.83 -1.80
C ALA A 251 -3.97 -2.43 -2.34
N VAL A 252 -3.06 -1.60 -2.88
CA VAL A 252 -1.72 -2.04 -3.29
C VAL A 252 -0.95 -2.64 -2.11
N GLY A 253 -0.84 -1.94 -0.98
CA GLY A 253 -0.04 -2.41 0.14
C GLY A 253 -0.68 -3.56 0.93
N ILE A 254 -1.94 -3.38 1.33
CA ILE A 254 -2.68 -4.41 2.11
C ILE A 254 -3.00 -5.61 1.22
N GLY A 255 -3.44 -5.37 -0.03
CA GLY A 255 -3.81 -6.41 -0.97
C GLY A 255 -2.67 -7.33 -1.34
N ALA A 256 -1.45 -6.81 -1.52
CA ALA A 256 -0.26 -7.61 -1.79
C ALA A 256 0.02 -8.62 -0.64
N LEU A 257 -0.06 -8.17 0.61
CA LEU A 257 0.15 -9.04 1.77
C LEU A 257 -0.98 -10.04 1.97
N LEU A 258 -2.24 -9.60 1.84
CA LEU A 258 -3.39 -10.51 1.91
C LEU A 258 -3.33 -11.57 0.81
N ALA A 259 -2.88 -11.22 -0.41
CA ALA A 259 -2.72 -12.17 -1.51
C ALA A 259 -1.61 -13.20 -1.26
N ASP A 260 -0.60 -12.86 -0.46
CA ASP A 260 0.42 -13.78 0.05
C ASP A 260 -0.10 -14.62 1.25
N GLY A 261 -1.36 -14.48 1.64
CA GLY A 261 -1.96 -15.15 2.79
C GLY A 261 -1.60 -14.53 4.14
N ILE A 262 -0.98 -13.35 4.16
CA ILE A 262 -0.52 -12.65 5.37
C ILE A 262 -1.58 -11.62 5.80
N GLY A 263 -1.99 -11.69 7.07
CA GLY A 263 -2.88 -10.70 7.69
C GLY A 263 -4.13 -11.30 8.32
N ASP A 264 -4.45 -10.85 9.52
CA ASP A 264 -5.53 -11.35 10.37
C ASP A 264 -6.54 -10.25 10.74
N THR A 265 -6.12 -9.01 10.64
CA THR A 265 -6.99 -7.83 10.73
C THR A 265 -6.42 -6.70 9.89
N ILE A 266 -7.27 -5.85 9.36
CA ILE A 266 -6.85 -4.73 8.51
C ILE A 266 -7.50 -3.41 8.93
N ARG A 267 -6.81 -2.30 8.64
CA ARG A 267 -7.39 -0.96 8.61
C ARG A 267 -6.95 -0.24 7.34
N VAL A 268 -7.90 0.15 6.53
CA VAL A 268 -7.70 1.17 5.49
C VAL A 268 -7.67 2.53 6.19
N SER A 269 -6.71 3.39 5.86
CA SER A 269 -6.56 4.71 6.50
C SER A 269 -6.83 5.80 5.48
N LEU A 270 -8.02 6.39 5.54
CA LEU A 270 -8.44 7.46 4.64
C LEU A 270 -8.56 8.80 5.38
N SER A 271 -8.22 9.89 4.69
CA SER A 271 -8.44 11.27 5.20
C SER A 271 -9.92 11.68 5.02
N GLU A 272 -10.84 10.79 5.43
CA GLU A 272 -12.29 10.89 5.31
C GLU A 272 -12.95 10.61 6.66
N GLU A 273 -14.29 10.52 6.71
CA GLU A 273 -14.97 10.01 7.91
C GLU A 273 -14.58 8.56 8.17
N PRO A 274 -14.26 8.17 9.43
CA PRO A 274 -13.69 6.85 9.70
C PRO A 274 -14.62 5.68 9.35
N GLU A 275 -15.93 5.88 9.32
CA GLU A 275 -16.89 4.87 8.85
C GLU A 275 -16.75 4.56 7.35
N ALA A 276 -16.24 5.48 6.53
CA ALA A 276 -15.98 5.26 5.10
C ALA A 276 -14.85 4.24 4.84
N GLU A 277 -13.96 4.03 5.81
CA GLU A 277 -12.90 3.01 5.73
C GLU A 277 -13.46 1.57 5.68
N ILE A 278 -14.61 1.34 6.31
CA ILE A 278 -15.15 -0.01 6.54
C ILE A 278 -15.63 -0.72 5.28
N PRO A 279 -16.44 -0.10 4.39
CA PRO A 279 -16.84 -0.74 3.13
C PRO A 279 -15.63 -1.12 2.27
N VAL A 280 -14.66 -0.23 2.15
CA VAL A 280 -13.41 -0.43 1.39
C VAL A 280 -12.63 -1.63 1.93
N ALA A 281 -12.42 -1.68 3.24
CA ALA A 281 -11.72 -2.78 3.89
C ALA A 281 -12.47 -4.12 3.72
N LYS A 282 -13.79 -4.12 3.86
CA LYS A 282 -14.63 -5.31 3.64
C LYS A 282 -14.57 -5.82 2.22
N HIS A 283 -14.60 -4.91 1.23
CA HIS A 283 -14.48 -5.28 -0.18
C HIS A 283 -13.15 -5.98 -0.43
N LEU A 284 -12.04 -5.39 0.01
CA LEU A 284 -10.70 -5.92 -0.19
C LEU A 284 -10.55 -7.33 0.45
N VAL A 285 -11.01 -7.52 1.70
CA VAL A 285 -10.99 -8.83 2.37
C VAL A 285 -11.83 -9.84 1.61
N ARG A 286 -13.05 -9.46 1.19
CA ARG A 286 -13.95 -10.34 0.42
C ARG A 286 -13.34 -10.74 -0.92
N TYR A 287 -12.73 -9.80 -1.63
CA TYR A 287 -12.09 -10.03 -2.91
C TYR A 287 -10.95 -11.06 -2.80
N ILE A 288 -10.02 -10.83 -1.89
CA ILE A 288 -8.90 -11.75 -1.68
C ILE A 288 -9.37 -13.15 -1.22
N ARG A 289 -10.41 -13.21 -0.37
CA ARG A 289 -10.97 -14.49 0.08
C ARG A 289 -11.49 -15.35 -1.08
N ARG A 290 -11.93 -14.75 -2.20
CA ARG A 290 -12.38 -15.49 -3.38
C ARG A 290 -11.27 -16.35 -4.00
N LYS A 291 -9.99 -16.04 -3.74
CA LYS A 291 -8.85 -16.86 -4.19
C LYS A 291 -8.76 -18.22 -3.47
N GLN A 292 -9.43 -18.39 -2.35
CA GLN A 292 -9.39 -19.61 -1.56
C GLN A 292 -10.02 -20.80 -2.32
N GLY A 293 -9.34 -21.96 -2.29
CA GLY A 293 -9.82 -23.17 -2.94
C GLY A 293 -9.65 -23.19 -4.47
N HIS A 294 -8.80 -22.32 -5.02
CA HIS A 294 -8.47 -22.33 -6.44
C HIS A 294 -7.76 -23.63 -6.88
N LEU A 295 -7.78 -23.92 -8.16
CA LEU A 295 -7.02 -25.01 -8.74
C LEU A 295 -5.51 -24.79 -8.51
N LEU A 296 -4.74 -25.88 -8.35
CA LEU A 296 -3.31 -25.83 -8.11
C LEU A 296 -2.59 -25.20 -9.30
N VAL A 297 -1.75 -24.21 -9.04
CA VAL A 297 -0.81 -23.64 -9.98
C VAL A 297 0.57 -24.29 -9.73
N PRO A 298 1.08 -25.14 -10.62
CA PRO A 298 2.32 -25.88 -10.43
C PRO A 298 3.57 -25.02 -10.73
N GLY A 299 3.62 -23.81 -10.17
CA GLY A 299 4.74 -22.88 -10.35
C GLY A 299 6.00 -23.31 -9.60
N VAL A 300 7.16 -22.91 -10.12
CA VAL A 300 8.47 -23.14 -9.50
C VAL A 300 9.20 -21.80 -9.35
N GLN A 301 9.60 -21.48 -8.13
CA GLN A 301 10.32 -20.23 -7.86
C GLN A 301 11.68 -20.23 -8.55
N ALA A 302 11.97 -19.18 -9.29
CA ALA A 302 13.29 -18.97 -9.90
C ALA A 302 14.36 -18.77 -8.82
N LYS A 303 15.54 -19.37 -9.01
CA LYS A 303 16.64 -19.35 -8.01
C LYS A 303 17.18 -17.94 -7.76
N ASN A 304 17.05 -17.05 -8.71
CA ASN A 304 17.51 -15.66 -8.64
C ASN A 304 16.43 -14.69 -8.14
N PHE A 305 15.34 -15.18 -7.59
CA PHE A 305 14.28 -14.36 -7.00
C PHE A 305 14.33 -14.43 -5.47
N ASP A 306 14.45 -13.27 -4.82
CA ASP A 306 14.37 -13.13 -3.37
C ASP A 306 13.04 -12.50 -2.96
N TYR A 307 12.15 -13.28 -2.37
CA TYR A 307 10.83 -12.83 -1.91
C TYR A 307 10.90 -11.76 -0.80
N LEU A 308 11.93 -11.81 0.04
CA LEU A 308 12.09 -10.87 1.16
C LEU A 308 12.76 -9.57 0.74
N ARG A 309 13.57 -9.60 -0.31
CA ARG A 309 14.25 -8.45 -0.90
C ARG A 309 14.08 -8.42 -2.41
N PRO A 310 12.82 -8.33 -2.89
CA PRO A 310 12.57 -8.37 -4.33
C PRO A 310 13.23 -7.15 -5.00
N GLU A 311 13.99 -7.43 -6.04
CA GLU A 311 14.56 -6.44 -6.94
C GLU A 311 13.78 -6.45 -8.26
N ARG A 312 13.79 -5.33 -8.96
CA ARG A 312 13.18 -5.28 -10.29
C ARG A 312 13.85 -6.32 -11.18
N ARG A 313 13.03 -7.17 -11.80
CA ARG A 313 13.48 -8.16 -12.78
C ARG A 313 14.29 -7.48 -13.88
N LYS A 314 15.45 -8.02 -14.19
CA LYS A 314 16.25 -7.55 -15.30
C LYS A 314 15.55 -7.90 -16.60
N THR A 315 15.26 -6.87 -17.40
CA THR A 315 14.67 -7.01 -18.73
C THR A 315 15.44 -6.15 -19.72
N GLN A 316 15.36 -6.50 -21.00
CA GLN A 316 15.88 -5.66 -22.05
C GLN A 316 14.92 -4.52 -22.36
N ALA A 317 15.41 -3.41 -22.91
CA ALA A 317 14.57 -2.32 -23.36
C ALA A 317 14.03 -2.62 -24.76
N VAL A 318 12.70 -2.57 -24.93
CA VAL A 318 12.00 -2.71 -26.22
C VAL A 318 11.20 -1.44 -26.45
N GLY A 319 11.75 -0.51 -27.21
CA GLY A 319 11.24 0.86 -27.28
C GLY A 319 11.18 1.49 -25.88
N PRO A 320 10.03 1.99 -25.43
CA PRO A 320 9.88 2.58 -24.10
C PRO A 320 9.54 1.55 -22.99
N ILE A 321 9.59 0.25 -23.26
CA ILE A 321 9.17 -0.82 -22.35
C ILE A 321 10.38 -1.61 -21.87
N GLY A 322 10.46 -1.91 -20.58
CA GLY A 322 11.53 -2.73 -20.01
C GLY A 322 12.82 -1.97 -19.71
N GLY A 323 13.88 -2.68 -19.40
CA GLY A 323 15.16 -2.13 -18.96
C GLY A 323 15.02 -1.26 -17.71
N THR A 324 15.55 -0.05 -17.77
CA THR A 324 15.44 0.95 -16.70
C THR A 324 14.25 1.89 -16.86
N GLN A 325 13.41 1.69 -17.91
CA GLN A 325 12.26 2.55 -18.18
C GLN A 325 11.18 2.37 -17.10
N PRO A 326 10.39 3.42 -16.78
CA PRO A 326 9.19 3.26 -15.97
C PRO A 326 8.21 2.29 -16.63
N PRO A 327 7.44 1.49 -15.86
CA PRO A 327 6.42 0.63 -16.43
C PRO A 327 5.38 1.41 -17.22
N VAL A 328 4.96 0.84 -18.36
CA VAL A 328 3.96 1.46 -19.24
C VAL A 328 2.53 1.15 -18.82
N VAL A 329 1.61 2.04 -19.23
CA VAL A 329 0.15 1.86 -19.06
C VAL A 329 -0.48 1.60 -20.42
N ILE A 330 -1.19 0.49 -20.53
CA ILE A 330 -1.99 0.09 -21.69
C ILE A 330 -3.45 0.02 -21.26
N VAL A 331 -4.35 0.53 -22.11
CA VAL A 331 -5.80 0.39 -21.96
C VAL A 331 -6.43 -0.05 -23.27
N SER A 332 -7.64 -0.60 -23.21
CA SER A 332 -8.40 -0.97 -24.40
C SER A 332 -9.43 0.11 -24.72
N GLU A 333 -9.59 0.43 -25.99
CA GLU A 333 -10.72 1.22 -26.44
C GLU A 333 -12.01 0.39 -26.31
N VAL A 334 -12.96 0.89 -25.54
CA VAL A 334 -14.25 0.20 -25.36
C VAL A 334 -15.10 0.43 -26.59
N GLN A 335 -15.47 -0.63 -27.29
CA GLN A 335 -16.38 -0.54 -28.45
C GLN A 335 -17.73 0.05 -27.99
N GLY A 336 -18.04 1.25 -28.49
CA GLY A 336 -19.29 1.97 -28.21
C GLY A 336 -19.16 3.17 -27.27
N ALA A 337 -18.03 3.38 -26.61
CA ALA A 337 -17.76 4.63 -25.92
C ALA A 337 -17.39 5.71 -26.97
N LYS A 338 -18.34 6.60 -27.28
CA LYS A 338 -18.12 7.72 -28.21
C LYS A 338 -17.23 8.85 -27.66
N GLU A 339 -16.68 8.69 -26.50
CA GLU A 339 -15.81 9.69 -25.88
C GLU A 339 -14.37 9.22 -25.94
N GLY A 340 -13.66 9.71 -26.96
CA GLY A 340 -12.20 9.70 -26.99
C GLY A 340 -11.65 10.33 -25.73
N VAL A 341 -10.35 10.12 -25.46
CA VAL A 341 -9.59 10.81 -24.39
C VAL A 341 -10.06 12.24 -24.30
N THR A 342 -10.67 12.63 -23.19
CA THR A 342 -11.13 13.99 -22.96
C THR A 342 -10.00 14.97 -23.29
N GLN A 343 -10.22 15.87 -24.25
CA GLN A 343 -9.22 16.85 -24.74
C GLN A 343 -8.97 17.97 -23.71
N GLY A 344 -8.84 17.62 -22.42
CA GLY A 344 -8.34 18.53 -21.41
C GLY A 344 -6.81 18.49 -21.36
N GLN A 345 -6.14 19.63 -21.35
CA GLN A 345 -4.68 19.72 -21.26
C GLN A 345 -4.07 19.03 -20.03
N GLU A 346 -4.89 18.56 -19.07
CA GLU A 346 -4.47 17.95 -17.81
C GLU A 346 -4.73 16.44 -17.69
N ALA A 347 -5.49 15.83 -18.61
CA ALA A 347 -5.81 14.40 -18.55
C ALA A 347 -4.57 13.54 -18.84
N LEU A 348 -4.34 12.50 -18.01
CA LEU A 348 -3.29 11.52 -18.25
C LEU A 348 -3.63 10.70 -19.50
N ARG A 349 -2.66 10.54 -20.42
CA ARG A 349 -2.81 9.68 -21.58
C ARG A 349 -2.15 8.33 -21.31
N PRO A 350 -2.75 7.20 -21.71
CA PRO A 350 -2.08 5.91 -21.64
C PRO A 350 -0.91 5.89 -22.63
N ASP A 351 0.11 5.09 -22.36
CA ASP A 351 1.25 4.94 -23.27
C ASP A 351 0.86 4.23 -24.57
N TYR A 352 -0.09 3.28 -24.45
CA TYR A 352 -0.65 2.54 -25.58
C TYR A 352 -2.16 2.37 -25.42
N ILE A 353 -2.86 2.39 -26.56
CA ILE A 353 -4.29 2.06 -26.66
C ILE A 353 -4.44 0.83 -27.57
N TYR A 354 -5.03 -0.23 -27.05
CA TYR A 354 -5.41 -1.38 -27.87
C TYR A 354 -6.75 -1.11 -28.56
N VAL A 355 -6.77 -1.20 -29.87
CA VAL A 355 -7.93 -0.88 -30.74
C VAL A 355 -8.43 -2.08 -31.56
N GLY A 356 -7.82 -3.25 -31.39
CA GLY A 356 -8.24 -4.49 -32.06
C GLY A 356 -8.02 -4.46 -33.58
N GLN A 357 -9.09 -4.63 -34.36
CA GLN A 357 -9.05 -4.80 -35.81
C GLN A 357 -9.10 -3.49 -36.61
N GLN A 358 -9.43 -2.38 -35.98
CA GLN A 358 -9.69 -1.11 -36.66
C GLN A 358 -8.98 0.04 -35.95
N MET A 359 -8.19 0.77 -36.73
CA MET A 359 -7.64 2.04 -36.28
C MET A 359 -8.76 3.09 -36.14
N PRO A 360 -8.65 4.05 -35.21
CA PRO A 360 -9.55 5.19 -35.19
C PRO A 360 -9.42 6.01 -36.49
N ASP A 361 -10.53 6.57 -36.93
CA ASP A 361 -10.57 7.38 -38.16
C ASP A 361 -9.61 8.58 -38.10
N LEU A 362 -9.40 9.11 -36.90
CA LEU A 362 -8.48 10.20 -36.66
C LEU A 362 -7.53 9.81 -35.48
N PRO A 363 -6.37 9.20 -35.81
CA PRO A 363 -5.36 8.90 -34.78
C PRO A 363 -4.88 10.17 -34.08
N VAL A 364 -4.75 10.11 -32.75
CA VAL A 364 -4.24 11.23 -31.97
C VAL A 364 -2.73 11.35 -32.13
N GLU A 365 -2.22 12.54 -32.46
CA GLU A 365 -0.80 12.77 -32.61
C GLU A 365 -0.01 12.41 -31.33
N GLY A 366 1.07 11.64 -31.53
CA GLY A 366 1.93 11.15 -30.44
C GLY A 366 1.36 9.98 -29.63
N GLN A 367 0.13 9.51 -29.93
CA GLN A 367 -0.44 8.32 -29.29
C GLN A 367 0.05 7.05 -30.00
N ARG A 368 0.36 6.00 -29.22
CA ARG A 368 0.72 4.68 -29.72
C ARG A 368 -0.48 3.74 -29.65
N TYR A 369 -0.66 2.95 -30.69
CA TYR A 369 -1.78 2.01 -30.83
C TYR A 369 -1.28 0.57 -30.95
N ILE A 370 -1.96 -0.33 -30.27
CA ILE A 370 -1.78 -1.78 -30.41
C ILE A 370 -2.94 -2.31 -31.22
N VAL A 371 -2.63 -3.03 -32.29
CA VAL A 371 -3.63 -3.62 -33.21
C VAL A 371 -3.37 -5.11 -33.39
N ASP A 372 -4.40 -5.87 -33.72
CA ASP A 372 -4.25 -7.27 -34.07
C ASP A 372 -3.29 -7.42 -35.24
N PHE A 373 -2.45 -8.45 -35.23
CA PHE A 373 -1.41 -8.64 -36.23
C PHE A 373 -1.94 -8.67 -37.67
N ASN A 374 -3.16 -9.18 -37.89
CA ASN A 374 -3.81 -9.16 -39.21
C ASN A 374 -4.17 -7.75 -39.66
N ALA A 375 -4.60 -6.90 -38.75
CA ALA A 375 -4.90 -5.49 -39.01
C ALA A 375 -3.60 -4.73 -39.32
N PHE A 376 -2.56 -4.96 -38.53
CA PHE A 376 -1.24 -4.37 -38.73
C PHE A 376 -0.71 -4.67 -40.15
N GLY A 377 -0.76 -5.95 -40.58
CA GLY A 377 -0.30 -6.34 -41.91
C GLY A 377 -1.07 -5.68 -43.07
N ARG A 378 -2.39 -5.47 -42.88
CA ARG A 378 -3.21 -4.75 -43.88
C ARG A 378 -2.87 -3.26 -43.96
N GLU A 379 -2.66 -2.61 -42.82
CA GLU A 379 -2.34 -1.18 -42.81
C GLU A 379 -0.92 -0.89 -43.26
N LEU A 380 0.06 -1.74 -42.92
CA LEU A 380 1.43 -1.62 -43.39
C LEU A 380 1.56 -1.72 -44.93
N GLN A 381 0.71 -2.52 -45.55
CA GLN A 381 0.67 -2.61 -47.02
C GLN A 381 0.15 -1.34 -47.71
N LYS A 382 -0.66 -0.53 -46.98
CA LYS A 382 -1.21 0.73 -47.50
C LYS A 382 -0.28 1.91 -47.26
N HIS A 383 0.29 1.97 -46.05
CA HIS A 383 1.07 3.09 -45.57
C HIS A 383 2.24 2.59 -44.71
N MET A 384 3.47 2.83 -45.14
CA MET A 384 4.67 2.38 -44.43
C MET A 384 4.94 3.15 -43.11
N ASP A 385 4.47 4.40 -43.01
CA ASP A 385 4.62 5.28 -41.83
C ASP A 385 3.80 4.86 -40.62
N VAL A 386 2.84 3.94 -40.78
CA VAL A 386 2.05 3.43 -39.63
C VAL A 386 2.90 2.70 -38.59
N ALA A 387 4.06 2.17 -38.97
CA ALA A 387 4.96 1.48 -38.04
C ALA A 387 5.56 2.39 -36.95
N ASP A 388 5.47 3.72 -37.10
CA ASP A 388 5.96 4.66 -36.09
C ASP A 388 5.04 4.77 -34.88
N TYR A 389 3.74 4.47 -35.02
CA TYR A 389 2.73 4.63 -33.98
C TYR A 389 1.78 3.45 -33.81
N MET A 390 1.86 2.43 -34.68
CA MET A 390 1.01 1.25 -34.64
C MET A 390 1.85 -0.02 -34.47
N PHE A 391 1.49 -0.86 -33.50
CA PHE A 391 2.28 -2.02 -33.08
C PHE A 391 1.42 -3.30 -33.10
N PRO A 392 1.92 -4.41 -33.64
CA PRO A 392 1.13 -5.64 -33.74
C PRO A 392 1.06 -6.40 -32.40
N ILE A 393 -0.10 -7.00 -32.10
CA ILE A 393 -0.26 -8.00 -31.08
C ILE A 393 -0.63 -9.36 -31.65
N PHE A 394 0.08 -10.37 -31.21
CA PHE A 394 -0.10 -11.77 -31.60
C PHE A 394 -0.73 -12.56 -30.46
N PRO A 395 -1.82 -13.31 -30.72
CA PRO A 395 -2.22 -14.36 -29.79
C PRO A 395 -1.19 -15.51 -29.85
N TYR A 396 -1.12 -16.32 -28.80
CA TYR A 396 -0.15 -17.41 -28.71
C TYR A 396 -0.10 -18.32 -29.93
N ASN A 397 -1.26 -18.70 -30.48
CA ASN A 397 -1.37 -19.57 -31.66
C ASN A 397 -0.88 -18.93 -32.98
N ALA A 398 -0.70 -17.61 -32.99
CA ALA A 398 -0.13 -16.88 -34.15
C ALA A 398 1.37 -16.56 -33.96
N MET A 399 1.97 -16.99 -32.86
CA MET A 399 3.39 -16.77 -32.54
C MET A 399 4.36 -17.13 -33.70
N PRO A 400 4.16 -18.22 -34.49
CA PRO A 400 5.07 -18.53 -35.58
C PRO A 400 5.16 -17.43 -36.66
N TYR A 401 4.17 -16.54 -36.76
CA TYR A 401 4.17 -15.46 -37.77
C TYR A 401 4.95 -14.21 -37.28
N ILE A 402 5.45 -14.17 -36.08
CA ILE A 402 6.24 -13.04 -35.53
C ILE A 402 7.46 -12.77 -36.42
N SER A 403 8.14 -13.82 -36.91
CA SER A 403 9.32 -13.69 -37.74
C SER A 403 9.03 -13.08 -39.15
N ALA A 404 7.77 -13.00 -39.53
CA ALA A 404 7.36 -12.38 -40.80
C ALA A 404 7.10 -10.87 -40.69
N VAL A 405 7.09 -10.32 -39.45
CA VAL A 405 6.93 -8.88 -39.24
C VAL A 405 8.28 -8.21 -39.47
N PRO A 406 8.31 -7.06 -40.20
CA PRO A 406 9.53 -6.25 -40.28
C PRO A 406 10.10 -5.95 -38.88
N ASP A 407 11.40 -5.64 -38.82
CA ASP A 407 12.09 -5.33 -37.56
C ASP A 407 11.52 -4.05 -36.91
N THR A 408 10.31 -4.18 -36.43
CA THR A 408 9.55 -3.15 -35.70
C THR A 408 9.53 -3.49 -34.22
N ALA A 409 9.64 -2.51 -33.36
CA ALA A 409 9.58 -2.67 -31.92
C ALA A 409 8.65 -1.63 -31.30
N PRO A 410 7.77 -2.04 -30.36
CA PRO A 410 7.57 -3.40 -29.83
C PRO A 410 6.65 -4.29 -30.68
N ILE A 411 6.82 -5.60 -30.55
CA ILE A 411 5.85 -6.62 -30.97
C ILE A 411 5.26 -7.20 -29.67
N PHE A 412 3.93 -7.24 -29.56
CA PHE A 412 3.27 -7.79 -28.38
C PHE A 412 2.87 -9.26 -28.61
N LEU A 413 3.16 -10.14 -27.66
CA LEU A 413 2.75 -11.54 -27.67
C LEU A 413 1.91 -11.86 -26.44
N VAL A 414 0.66 -12.25 -26.63
CA VAL A 414 -0.21 -12.75 -25.56
C VAL A 414 0.21 -14.17 -25.20
N LEU A 415 0.69 -14.36 -23.99
CA LEU A 415 1.21 -15.64 -23.49
C LEU A 415 0.51 -16.02 -22.17
N PRO A 416 -0.56 -16.85 -22.22
CA PRO A 416 -1.17 -17.42 -21.03
C PRO A 416 -0.25 -18.45 -20.36
N TYR A 417 -0.32 -18.55 -19.01
CA TYR A 417 0.33 -19.65 -18.30
C TYR A 417 -0.21 -21.01 -18.76
N GLY A 418 0.66 -22.02 -18.84
CA GLY A 418 0.33 -23.34 -19.38
C GLY A 418 0.47 -23.48 -20.89
N SER A 419 0.90 -22.43 -21.61
CA SER A 419 1.32 -22.54 -23.02
C SER A 419 2.54 -23.46 -23.16
N CYS A 420 2.76 -24.04 -24.35
CA CYS A 420 3.89 -24.94 -24.58
C CYS A 420 5.24 -24.22 -24.36
N ALA A 421 5.93 -24.63 -23.31
CA ALA A 421 7.14 -23.94 -22.86
C ALA A 421 8.29 -24.00 -23.88
N GLU A 422 8.44 -25.11 -24.58
CA GLU A 422 9.50 -25.25 -25.60
C GLU A 422 9.29 -24.27 -26.76
N GLU A 423 8.04 -24.10 -27.21
CA GLU A 423 7.71 -23.22 -28.32
C GLU A 423 7.92 -21.74 -27.96
N TYR A 424 7.34 -21.26 -26.86
CA TYR A 424 7.44 -19.83 -26.56
C TYR A 424 8.86 -19.42 -26.12
N LYS A 425 9.58 -20.32 -25.41
CA LYS A 425 10.96 -20.04 -25.02
C LYS A 425 11.87 -19.90 -26.23
N ALA A 426 11.73 -20.77 -27.22
CA ALA A 426 12.46 -20.66 -28.49
C ALA A 426 12.14 -19.37 -29.23
N CYS A 427 10.85 -19.01 -29.33
CA CYS A 427 10.40 -17.78 -29.94
C CYS A 427 10.95 -16.54 -29.25
N LEU A 428 10.85 -16.44 -27.94
CA LEU A 428 11.30 -15.26 -27.19
C LEU A 428 12.81 -15.08 -27.25
N LYS A 429 13.59 -16.16 -27.18
CA LYS A 429 15.06 -16.13 -27.36
C LYS A 429 15.48 -15.66 -28.75
N ALA A 430 14.68 -15.98 -29.77
CA ALA A 430 14.94 -15.57 -31.17
C ALA A 430 14.46 -14.14 -31.48
N ASN A 431 13.50 -13.60 -30.71
CA ASN A 431 12.85 -12.32 -30.97
C ASN A 431 12.97 -11.38 -29.75
N PRO A 432 14.10 -10.70 -29.57
CA PRO A 432 14.33 -9.81 -28.43
C PRO A 432 13.41 -8.58 -28.40
N ASN A 433 12.81 -8.18 -29.53
CA ASN A 433 11.86 -7.08 -29.67
C ASN A 433 10.43 -7.41 -29.22
N VAL A 434 10.19 -8.62 -28.71
CA VAL A 434 8.87 -9.05 -28.23
C VAL A 434 8.66 -8.63 -26.79
N VAL A 435 7.50 -8.02 -26.54
CA VAL A 435 6.94 -7.73 -25.20
C VAL A 435 5.90 -8.79 -24.88
N VAL A 436 6.07 -9.48 -23.75
CA VAL A 436 5.16 -10.56 -23.33
C VAL A 436 3.98 -9.95 -22.58
N VAL A 437 2.77 -10.18 -23.09
CA VAL A 437 1.50 -9.81 -22.40
C VAL A 437 0.99 -11.04 -21.68
N VAL A 438 0.84 -10.94 -20.36
CA VAL A 438 0.48 -12.06 -19.47
C VAL A 438 -0.94 -11.88 -18.94
N PRO A 439 -1.97 -12.44 -19.60
CA PRO A 439 -3.32 -12.49 -19.05
C PRO A 439 -3.48 -13.66 -18.09
N SER A 440 -4.50 -13.62 -17.25
CA SER A 440 -4.98 -14.78 -16.50
C SER A 440 -6.49 -14.69 -16.26
N GLN A 441 -7.17 -15.82 -16.42
CA GLN A 441 -8.58 -16.02 -16.04
C GLN A 441 -8.71 -16.98 -14.85
N HIS A 442 -7.60 -17.39 -14.27
CA HIS A 442 -7.57 -18.27 -13.11
C HIS A 442 -8.16 -17.57 -11.88
N GLN A 443 -8.77 -18.32 -10.99
CA GLN A 443 -9.31 -17.78 -9.72
C GLN A 443 -8.20 -17.10 -8.88
N ASN A 444 -6.99 -17.63 -8.87
CA ASN A 444 -5.79 -16.99 -8.36
C ASN A 444 -4.91 -16.50 -9.52
N ARG A 445 -5.32 -15.40 -10.17
CA ARG A 445 -4.63 -14.78 -11.31
C ARG A 445 -3.16 -14.49 -10.99
N LEU A 446 -2.91 -13.95 -9.81
CA LEU A 446 -1.57 -13.63 -9.31
C LEU A 446 -0.64 -14.85 -9.35
N GLY A 447 -1.13 -16.02 -8.96
CA GLY A 447 -0.36 -17.27 -8.95
C GLY A 447 0.12 -17.67 -10.33
N GLU A 448 -0.79 -17.69 -11.34
CA GLU A 448 -0.41 -18.00 -12.72
C GLU A 448 0.55 -16.99 -13.33
N GLN A 449 0.30 -15.70 -13.10
CA GLN A 449 1.15 -14.63 -13.63
C GLN A 449 2.55 -14.67 -13.01
N ARG A 450 2.65 -14.92 -11.71
CA ARG A 450 3.93 -15.18 -11.04
C ARG A 450 4.63 -16.41 -11.65
N ALA A 451 3.91 -17.52 -11.80
CA ALA A 451 4.48 -18.77 -12.31
C ALA A 451 5.10 -18.60 -13.68
N LEU A 452 4.41 -17.97 -14.63
CA LEU A 452 4.96 -17.70 -15.96
C LEU A 452 6.23 -16.84 -15.90
N VAL A 453 6.23 -15.76 -15.14
CA VAL A 453 7.42 -14.89 -15.07
C VAL A 453 8.59 -15.61 -14.40
N HIS A 454 8.34 -16.45 -13.40
CA HIS A 454 9.38 -17.28 -12.80
C HIS A 454 9.95 -18.32 -13.78
N GLU A 455 9.13 -18.86 -14.69
CA GLU A 455 9.62 -19.71 -15.80
C GLU A 455 10.55 -18.92 -16.73
N LEU A 456 10.16 -17.68 -17.10
CA LEU A 456 11.02 -16.81 -17.93
C LEU A 456 12.34 -16.48 -17.23
N MET A 457 12.29 -16.17 -15.92
CA MET A 457 13.48 -15.89 -15.12
C MET A 457 14.43 -17.09 -15.01
N ALA A 458 13.89 -18.29 -14.82
CA ALA A 458 14.67 -19.53 -14.72
C ALA A 458 15.43 -19.84 -16.02
N GLU A 459 14.90 -19.41 -17.16
CA GLU A 459 15.50 -19.58 -18.50
C GLU A 459 16.37 -18.40 -18.95
N GLY A 460 16.52 -17.37 -18.10
CA GLY A 460 17.26 -16.15 -18.46
C GLY A 460 16.64 -15.36 -19.61
N ILE A 461 15.32 -15.47 -19.80
CA ILE A 461 14.59 -14.72 -20.83
C ILE A 461 14.31 -13.32 -20.29
N GLU A 462 14.89 -12.31 -20.94
CA GLU A 462 14.85 -10.90 -20.52
C GLU A 462 13.80 -10.05 -21.28
N ASN A 463 12.90 -10.66 -22.05
CA ASN A 463 11.79 -9.95 -22.70
C ASN A 463 10.93 -9.23 -21.65
N PRO A 464 10.54 -7.96 -21.89
CA PRO A 464 9.67 -7.22 -20.96
C PRO A 464 8.31 -7.88 -20.81
N VAL A 465 7.70 -7.69 -19.63
CA VAL A 465 6.42 -8.29 -19.26
C VAL A 465 5.39 -7.20 -18.92
N VAL A 466 4.23 -7.27 -19.56
CA VAL A 466 3.04 -6.47 -19.27
C VAL A 466 1.96 -7.39 -18.71
N PHE A 467 1.48 -7.11 -17.51
CA PHE A 467 0.37 -7.85 -16.93
C PHE A 467 -0.97 -7.31 -17.40
N ALA A 468 -1.78 -8.19 -17.99
CA ALA A 468 -3.10 -7.86 -18.54
C ALA A 468 -4.20 -8.46 -17.66
N GLN A 469 -5.17 -7.63 -17.25
CA GLN A 469 -6.31 -8.05 -16.44
C GLN A 469 -7.61 -7.43 -16.94
N ALA A 470 -8.62 -8.28 -17.13
CA ALA A 470 -9.97 -7.87 -17.46
C ALA A 470 -10.86 -7.98 -16.21
N TYR A 471 -11.64 -6.94 -15.98
CA TYR A 471 -12.68 -6.84 -14.97
C TYR A 471 -14.03 -6.66 -15.65
N LYS A 472 -15.12 -6.75 -14.88
CA LYS A 472 -16.46 -6.49 -15.38
C LYS A 472 -17.25 -5.71 -14.34
N HIS A 473 -17.12 -4.40 -14.41
CA HIS A 473 -17.77 -3.47 -13.49
C HIS A 473 -18.48 -2.37 -14.28
N SER A 474 -19.59 -1.86 -13.73
CA SER A 474 -20.26 -0.66 -14.20
C SER A 474 -19.53 0.59 -13.69
N GLN A 475 -19.84 1.76 -14.27
CA GLN A 475 -19.27 3.05 -13.82
C GLN A 475 -19.57 3.33 -12.34
N GLN A 476 -20.70 2.87 -11.81
CA GLN A 476 -21.04 3.00 -10.38
C GLN A 476 -20.17 2.13 -9.47
N GLU A 477 -19.58 1.05 -10.04
CA GLU A 477 -18.68 0.12 -9.34
C GLU A 477 -17.19 0.42 -9.61
N LYS A 478 -16.87 1.63 -10.08
CA LYS A 478 -15.48 2.05 -10.36
C LYS A 478 -14.55 1.81 -9.17
N GLU A 479 -15.01 2.11 -7.94
CA GLU A 479 -14.23 1.87 -6.72
C GLU A 479 -13.88 0.38 -6.55
N ASP A 480 -14.79 -0.52 -6.85
CA ASP A 480 -14.56 -1.97 -6.77
C ASP A 480 -13.47 -2.39 -7.75
N LEU A 481 -13.52 -1.93 -9.00
CA LEU A 481 -12.45 -2.16 -9.98
C LEU A 481 -11.10 -1.63 -9.50
N GLN A 482 -11.05 -0.43 -8.95
CA GLN A 482 -9.83 0.19 -8.44
C GLN A 482 -9.19 -0.64 -7.33
N LEU A 483 -9.99 -1.14 -6.40
CA LEU A 483 -9.52 -1.97 -5.28
C LEU A 483 -9.04 -3.34 -5.76
N GLU A 484 -9.77 -3.98 -6.65
CA GLU A 484 -9.45 -5.29 -7.20
C GLU A 484 -8.18 -5.25 -8.06
N ALA A 485 -8.10 -4.30 -8.98
CA ALA A 485 -6.92 -4.11 -9.84
C ALA A 485 -5.67 -3.73 -9.02
N ALA A 486 -5.82 -2.85 -8.04
CA ALA A 486 -4.73 -2.46 -7.17
C ALA A 486 -4.21 -3.63 -6.32
N ALA A 487 -5.08 -4.52 -5.85
CA ALA A 487 -4.69 -5.70 -5.09
C ALA A 487 -3.98 -6.74 -5.97
N ASP A 488 -4.46 -7.01 -7.19
CA ASP A 488 -3.86 -7.99 -8.09
C ASP A 488 -2.53 -7.50 -8.67
N MET A 489 -2.51 -6.31 -9.25
CA MET A 489 -1.33 -5.75 -9.92
C MET A 489 -0.30 -5.23 -8.93
N GLY A 490 -0.76 -4.75 -7.75
CA GLY A 490 0.11 -4.29 -6.68
C GLY A 490 1.06 -5.37 -6.18
N ALA A 491 0.59 -6.61 -6.02
CA ALA A 491 1.44 -7.72 -5.60
C ALA A 491 2.56 -8.01 -6.60
N LEU A 492 2.27 -8.00 -7.91
CA LEU A 492 3.26 -8.19 -8.98
C LEU A 492 4.31 -7.08 -9.02
N MET A 493 3.89 -5.84 -8.73
CA MET A 493 4.81 -4.71 -8.60
C MET A 493 5.73 -4.85 -7.38
N MET A 494 5.18 -5.28 -6.24
CA MET A 494 5.96 -5.49 -5.01
C MET A 494 7.02 -6.58 -5.18
N ASP A 495 6.78 -7.52 -6.10
CA ASP A 495 7.73 -8.56 -6.47
C ASP A 495 8.76 -8.11 -7.53
N GLY A 496 8.62 -6.89 -8.05
CA GLY A 496 9.53 -6.34 -9.06
C GLY A 496 9.38 -6.98 -10.45
N LEU A 497 8.24 -7.61 -10.76
CA LEU A 497 8.06 -8.44 -11.96
C LEU A 497 7.50 -7.67 -13.17
N THR A 498 7.03 -6.43 -13.01
CA THR A 498 6.26 -5.72 -14.04
C THR A 498 7.06 -4.69 -14.83
N ASP A 499 6.91 -4.68 -16.15
CA ASP A 499 7.33 -3.61 -17.06
C ASP A 499 6.14 -2.83 -17.62
N GLY A 500 4.91 -3.23 -17.31
CA GLY A 500 3.70 -2.51 -17.68
C GLY A 500 2.44 -3.16 -17.14
N LEU A 501 1.36 -2.37 -17.15
CA LEU A 501 0.02 -2.77 -16.74
C LEU A 501 -0.95 -2.54 -17.90
N TRP A 502 -1.80 -3.53 -18.17
CA TRP A 502 -2.90 -3.41 -19.10
C TRP A 502 -4.22 -3.67 -18.39
N LEU A 503 -4.94 -2.59 -18.11
CA LEU A 503 -6.26 -2.64 -17.50
C LEU A 503 -7.33 -2.70 -18.58
N MET A 504 -8.23 -3.67 -18.42
CA MET A 504 -9.41 -3.86 -19.26
C MET A 504 -10.68 -3.95 -18.41
N ASN A 505 -11.80 -3.53 -18.96
CA ASN A 505 -13.10 -3.70 -18.33
C ASN A 505 -14.16 -4.03 -19.39
N ASP A 506 -14.89 -5.14 -19.20
CA ASP A 506 -15.99 -5.57 -20.06
C ASP A 506 -17.33 -4.89 -19.70
N GLY A 507 -17.31 -3.91 -18.78
CA GLY A 507 -18.43 -3.05 -18.44
C GLY A 507 -18.32 -1.67 -19.09
N ASP A 508 -18.92 -0.66 -18.46
CA ASP A 508 -19.03 0.70 -19.00
C ASP A 508 -18.12 1.75 -18.32
N ILE A 509 -17.10 1.31 -17.59
CA ILE A 509 -16.11 2.22 -16.99
C ILE A 509 -15.33 2.94 -18.11
N ALA A 510 -15.25 4.26 -18.01
CA ALA A 510 -14.58 5.09 -19.01
C ALA A 510 -13.07 4.75 -19.12
N MET A 511 -12.52 4.83 -20.34
CA MET A 511 -11.10 4.59 -20.60
C MET A 511 -10.19 5.52 -19.77
N GLN A 512 -10.62 6.75 -19.53
CA GLN A 512 -9.88 7.68 -18.67
C GLN A 512 -9.77 7.17 -17.22
N ASP A 513 -10.85 6.62 -16.66
CA ASP A 513 -10.85 6.06 -15.31
C ASP A 513 -9.94 4.83 -15.19
N LEU A 514 -9.87 3.99 -16.24
CA LEU A 514 -8.92 2.87 -16.32
C LEU A 514 -7.47 3.37 -16.39
N THR A 515 -7.22 4.42 -17.17
CA THR A 515 -5.91 5.07 -17.31
C THR A 515 -5.45 5.64 -15.98
N ASP A 516 -6.31 6.42 -15.33
CA ASP A 516 -6.01 7.05 -14.03
C ASP A 516 -5.79 6.00 -12.94
N THR A 517 -6.57 4.92 -12.95
CA THR A 517 -6.40 3.79 -12.04
C THR A 517 -5.05 3.10 -12.24
N ALA A 518 -4.65 2.79 -13.48
CA ALA A 518 -3.37 2.15 -13.77
C ALA A 518 -2.17 3.02 -13.34
N TYR A 519 -2.21 4.31 -13.62
CA TYR A 519 -1.18 5.24 -13.13
C TYR A 519 -1.20 5.38 -11.61
N GLY A 520 -2.38 5.41 -10.99
CA GLY A 520 -2.53 5.41 -9.54
C GLY A 520 -1.87 4.18 -8.89
N ILE A 521 -2.03 2.99 -9.49
CA ILE A 521 -1.39 1.75 -9.05
C ILE A 521 0.13 1.86 -9.15
N LEU A 522 0.68 2.31 -10.30
CA LEU A 522 2.12 2.49 -10.49
C LEU A 522 2.71 3.52 -9.52
N GLN A 523 1.98 4.62 -9.26
CA GLN A 523 2.40 5.65 -8.32
C GLN A 523 2.37 5.14 -6.87
N ALA A 524 1.35 4.36 -6.48
CA ALA A 524 1.27 3.73 -5.16
C ALA A 524 2.43 2.75 -4.90
N GLY A 525 2.91 2.06 -5.95
CA GLY A 525 4.12 1.23 -5.92
C GLY A 525 5.43 1.98 -6.13
N ARG A 526 5.39 3.30 -6.29
CA ARG A 526 6.55 4.18 -6.56
C ARG A 526 7.37 3.83 -7.80
N LEU A 527 6.75 3.18 -8.77
CA LEU A 527 7.39 2.82 -10.03
C LEU A 527 7.30 3.94 -11.09
N ARG A 528 6.25 4.77 -11.01
CA ARG A 528 6.05 5.89 -11.93
C ARG A 528 5.24 7.01 -11.27
N MET A 529 5.84 8.20 -11.19
CA MET A 529 5.21 9.38 -10.61
C MET A 529 4.65 10.26 -11.72
N VAL A 530 3.33 10.43 -11.79
CA VAL A 530 2.65 11.21 -12.85
C VAL A 530 1.99 12.48 -12.32
N LYS A 531 1.73 12.54 -11.01
CA LYS A 531 1.14 13.68 -10.31
C LYS A 531 1.82 13.89 -8.96
N THR A 532 1.52 14.98 -8.27
CA THR A 532 1.96 15.20 -6.89
C THR A 532 1.42 14.09 -5.97
N GLU A 533 2.29 13.47 -5.18
CA GLU A 533 1.90 12.54 -4.13
C GLU A 533 1.57 13.33 -2.85
N TYR A 534 0.37 13.12 -2.32
CA TYR A 534 -0.02 13.68 -1.03
C TYR A 534 0.05 12.59 0.04
N ILE A 535 0.94 12.78 1.01
CA ILE A 535 1.07 11.92 2.18
C ILE A 535 0.28 12.59 3.29
N SER A 536 -1.03 12.30 3.36
CA SER A 536 -1.92 12.95 4.32
C SER A 536 -2.47 11.99 5.37
N CYS A 537 -2.41 12.41 6.63
CA CYS A 537 -2.91 11.57 7.71
C CYS A 537 -4.45 11.56 7.73
N PRO A 538 -5.07 10.46 8.22
CA PRO A 538 -6.54 10.36 8.29
C PRO A 538 -7.16 11.24 9.37
N GLY A 539 -6.33 11.89 10.20
CA GLY A 539 -6.78 12.56 11.42
C GLY A 539 -7.00 11.59 12.59
N CYS A 540 -6.95 12.13 13.78
CA CYS A 540 -7.25 11.43 15.03
C CYS A 540 -7.48 12.50 16.13
N GLY A 541 -7.74 12.11 17.36
CA GLY A 541 -7.92 13.03 18.49
C GLY A 541 -6.72 13.96 18.80
N ARG A 542 -5.60 13.82 18.08
CA ARG A 542 -4.41 14.70 18.15
C ARG A 542 -4.39 15.80 17.08
N THR A 543 -5.31 15.80 16.14
CA THR A 543 -5.35 16.78 15.05
C THR A 543 -5.60 18.19 15.60
N LEU A 544 -4.81 19.17 15.17
CA LEU A 544 -4.74 20.50 15.76
C LEU A 544 -5.41 21.60 14.93
N TYR A 545 -5.94 21.25 13.77
CA TYR A 545 -6.57 22.17 12.80
C TYR A 545 -7.58 21.42 11.90
N ASP A 546 -8.32 22.12 11.05
CA ASP A 546 -9.22 21.48 10.07
C ASP A 546 -8.42 20.83 8.95
N LEU A 547 -8.05 19.58 9.18
CA LEU A 547 -7.16 18.82 8.31
C LEU A 547 -7.76 18.59 6.91
N ARG A 548 -9.05 18.27 6.81
CA ARG A 548 -9.69 17.96 5.52
C ARG A 548 -9.78 19.17 4.61
N THR A 549 -10.28 20.28 5.14
CA THR A 549 -10.32 21.54 4.39
C THR A 549 -8.91 21.96 3.96
N THR A 550 -7.91 21.76 4.82
CA THR A 550 -6.52 22.08 4.50
C THR A 550 -5.95 21.18 3.42
N ILE A 551 -6.21 19.85 3.45
CA ILE A 551 -5.80 18.94 2.38
C ILE A 551 -6.37 19.41 1.03
N ALA A 552 -7.67 19.73 0.98
CA ALA A 552 -8.31 20.23 -0.25
C ALA A 552 -7.67 21.53 -0.75
N ARG A 553 -7.38 22.49 0.15
CA ARG A 553 -6.70 23.76 -0.19
C ARG A 553 -5.30 23.55 -0.72
N VAL A 554 -4.50 22.68 -0.07
CA VAL A 554 -3.12 22.37 -0.53
C VAL A 554 -3.16 21.70 -1.89
N LYS A 555 -4.05 20.72 -2.11
CA LYS A 555 -4.21 20.04 -3.40
C LYS A 555 -4.57 21.01 -4.52
N GLU A 556 -5.54 21.86 -4.30
CA GLU A 556 -5.94 22.87 -5.32
C GLU A 556 -4.78 23.85 -5.61
N ALA A 557 -4.08 24.30 -4.58
CA ALA A 557 -2.97 25.24 -4.72
C ALA A 557 -1.73 24.66 -5.41
N THR A 558 -1.54 23.34 -5.34
CA THR A 558 -0.40 22.63 -5.97
C THR A 558 -0.82 21.80 -7.19
N LYS A 559 -2.05 21.99 -7.67
CA LYS A 559 -2.57 21.37 -8.88
C LYS A 559 -1.66 21.70 -10.07
N GLY A 560 -1.34 20.68 -10.86
CA GLY A 560 -0.43 20.81 -12.01
C GLY A 560 1.07 20.75 -11.69
N MET A 561 1.47 20.77 -10.43
CA MET A 561 2.85 20.47 -10.03
C MET A 561 3.06 18.94 -10.11
N LYS A 562 4.05 18.50 -10.91
CA LYS A 562 4.31 17.07 -11.10
C LYS A 562 5.57 16.63 -10.37
N GLY A 563 5.57 15.37 -9.89
CA GLY A 563 6.76 14.76 -9.30
C GLY A 563 7.10 15.25 -7.89
N LEU A 564 6.23 16.03 -7.23
CA LEU A 564 6.39 16.44 -5.84
C LEU A 564 5.75 15.44 -4.89
N LYS A 565 6.28 15.38 -3.67
CA LYS A 565 5.67 14.69 -2.53
C LYS A 565 5.43 15.69 -1.41
N ILE A 566 4.18 15.87 -1.04
CA ILE A 566 3.77 16.84 -0.01
C ILE A 566 3.14 16.11 1.17
N GLY A 567 3.75 16.21 2.35
CA GLY A 567 3.21 15.69 3.60
C GLY A 567 2.23 16.68 4.22
N ILE A 568 1.02 16.23 4.61
CA ILE A 568 0.01 17.05 5.30
C ILE A 568 -0.39 16.31 6.57
N MET A 569 0.13 16.78 7.72
CA MET A 569 0.07 16.07 9.00
C MET A 569 -0.69 16.86 10.04
N GLY A 570 -1.67 16.24 10.69
CA GLY A 570 -2.49 16.85 11.72
C GLY A 570 -1.73 17.25 12.99
N CYS A 571 -0.59 16.61 13.29
CA CYS A 571 0.23 16.88 14.46
C CYS A 571 1.69 16.43 14.28
N ILE A 572 2.55 16.86 15.22
CA ILE A 572 4.00 16.53 15.22
C ILE A 572 4.34 15.13 15.74
N VAL A 573 3.37 14.36 16.25
CA VAL A 573 3.64 13.08 16.96
C VAL A 573 4.29 12.05 16.04
N ASN A 574 3.65 11.76 14.90
CA ASN A 574 4.21 10.86 13.88
C ASN A 574 4.54 11.63 12.59
N GLY A 575 3.97 12.83 12.42
CA GLY A 575 4.01 13.58 11.17
C GLY A 575 5.40 13.69 10.55
N PRO A 576 6.40 14.25 11.24
CA PRO A 576 7.74 14.43 10.67
C PRO A 576 8.42 13.13 10.24
N GLY A 577 8.13 12.03 10.93
CA GLY A 577 8.66 10.70 10.58
C GLY A 577 7.96 10.08 9.39
N GLU A 578 6.62 10.11 9.36
CA GLU A 578 5.81 9.51 8.28
C GLU A 578 5.96 10.25 6.94
N MET A 579 6.28 11.55 6.97
CA MET A 579 6.59 12.33 5.77
C MET A 579 8.10 12.48 5.51
N ALA A 580 8.94 11.65 6.12
CA ALA A 580 10.40 11.81 6.05
C ALA A 580 10.98 11.72 4.63
N ASP A 581 10.25 11.11 3.70
CA ASP A 581 10.57 11.05 2.27
C ASP A 581 9.75 12.03 1.41
N ALA A 582 8.96 12.91 2.04
CA ALA A 582 8.30 14.01 1.34
C ALA A 582 9.30 15.13 1.02
N ASP A 583 9.07 15.83 -0.09
CA ASP A 583 9.86 17.01 -0.45
C ASP A 583 9.52 18.19 0.47
N TYR A 584 8.22 18.35 0.77
CA TYR A 584 7.70 19.40 1.65
C TYR A 584 6.70 18.81 2.66
N GLY A 585 6.65 19.43 3.84
CA GLY A 585 5.72 19.05 4.90
C GLY A 585 4.95 20.24 5.47
N TYR A 586 3.65 20.03 5.63
CA TYR A 586 2.71 20.92 6.31
C TYR A 586 2.23 20.21 7.57
N VAL A 587 2.64 20.66 8.75
CA VAL A 587 2.47 19.92 10.01
C VAL A 587 1.84 20.78 11.07
N GLY A 588 0.76 20.32 11.70
CA GLY A 588 0.16 20.96 12.88
C GLY A 588 1.14 21.00 14.05
N ALA A 589 1.49 22.21 14.50
CA ALA A 589 2.47 22.46 15.57
C ALA A 589 1.84 23.01 16.86
N GLY A 590 0.57 23.37 16.82
CA GLY A 590 -0.24 23.90 17.91
C GLY A 590 -1.62 24.23 17.38
N VAL A 591 -2.57 24.57 18.26
CA VAL A 591 -3.92 24.95 17.84
C VAL A 591 -3.85 26.17 16.92
N GLY A 592 -4.30 26.01 15.66
CA GLY A 592 -4.25 27.04 14.63
C GLY A 592 -2.84 27.47 14.22
N ARG A 593 -1.83 26.66 14.52
CA ARG A 593 -0.42 26.92 14.20
C ARG A 593 0.20 25.78 13.42
N ILE A 594 0.94 26.14 12.38
CA ILE A 594 1.56 25.21 11.44
C ILE A 594 3.08 25.38 11.47
N ALA A 595 3.78 24.29 11.20
CA ALA A 595 5.20 24.26 10.87
C ALA A 595 5.40 23.71 9.47
N LEU A 596 6.27 24.32 8.69
CA LEU A 596 6.68 23.88 7.37
C LEU A 596 8.03 23.19 7.40
N TYR A 597 8.13 22.14 6.61
CA TYR A 597 9.32 21.32 6.47
C TYR A 597 9.79 21.26 5.02
N ARG A 598 11.11 21.19 4.85
CA ARG A 598 11.79 20.77 3.63
C ARG A 598 12.45 19.42 3.91
N GLY A 599 11.91 18.35 3.33
CA GLY A 599 12.31 17.00 3.73
C GLY A 599 12.12 16.80 5.24
N LYS A 600 13.20 16.42 5.92
CA LYS A 600 13.21 16.20 7.39
C LYS A 600 13.44 17.46 8.22
N VAL A 601 13.77 18.59 7.59
CA VAL A 601 14.18 19.84 8.27
C VAL A 601 12.99 20.78 8.41
N CYS A 602 12.69 21.17 9.65
CA CYS A 602 11.71 22.23 9.91
C CYS A 602 12.30 23.58 9.53
N VAL A 603 11.73 24.24 8.51
CA VAL A 603 12.21 25.52 7.98
C VAL A 603 11.48 26.73 8.55
N GLU A 604 10.22 26.56 8.96
CA GLU A 604 9.42 27.64 9.52
C GLU A 604 8.45 27.10 10.57
N ARG A 605 8.20 27.85 11.64
CA ARG A 605 7.35 27.42 12.77
C ARG A 605 6.37 28.53 13.18
N GLY A 606 5.23 28.12 13.73
CA GLY A 606 4.28 29.02 14.35
C GLY A 606 3.49 29.87 13.35
N ILE A 607 3.41 29.46 12.10
CA ILE A 607 2.65 30.12 11.04
C ILE A 607 1.16 30.03 11.35
N PRO A 608 0.38 31.11 11.26
CA PRO A 608 -1.07 31.03 11.35
C PRO A 608 -1.63 30.10 10.26
N GLU A 609 -2.57 29.25 10.59
CA GLU A 609 -3.17 28.29 9.64
C GLU A 609 -3.70 28.97 8.36
N ALA A 610 -4.26 30.19 8.49
CA ALA A 610 -4.81 30.93 7.37
C ALA A 610 -3.75 31.30 6.31
N GLU A 611 -2.50 31.50 6.70
CA GLU A 611 -1.38 31.95 5.87
C GLU A 611 -0.49 30.79 5.40
N ALA A 612 -0.58 29.63 6.05
CA ALA A 612 0.40 28.56 5.90
C ALA A 612 0.45 27.90 4.52
N VAL A 613 -0.66 27.92 3.75
CA VAL A 613 -0.66 27.43 2.36
C VAL A 613 0.13 28.36 1.45
N GLU A 614 0.01 29.68 1.63
CA GLU A 614 0.77 30.67 0.86
C GLU A 614 2.27 30.54 1.15
N HIS A 615 2.66 30.36 2.42
CA HIS A 615 4.05 30.11 2.82
C HIS A 615 4.60 28.82 2.20
N LEU A 616 3.80 27.76 2.13
CA LEU A 616 4.19 26.51 1.46
C LEU A 616 4.47 26.74 -0.03
N LEU A 617 3.59 27.46 -0.74
CA LEU A 617 3.77 27.78 -2.15
C LEU A 617 5.00 28.64 -2.38
N GLN A 618 5.26 29.62 -1.50
CA GLN A 618 6.43 30.45 -1.57
C GLN A 618 7.72 29.62 -1.39
N LEU A 619 7.73 28.69 -0.42
CA LEU A 619 8.85 27.78 -0.20
C LEU A 619 9.14 26.91 -1.43
N ILE A 620 8.10 26.33 -2.05
CA ILE A 620 8.22 25.52 -3.26
C ILE A 620 8.80 26.36 -4.41
N LYS A 621 8.28 27.57 -4.61
CA LYS A 621 8.72 28.50 -5.67
C LYS A 621 10.18 28.89 -5.49
N GLU A 622 10.60 29.27 -4.30
CA GLU A 622 11.99 29.63 -4.00
C GLU A 622 12.97 28.49 -4.30
N ASP A 623 12.59 27.24 -4.00
CA ASP A 623 13.43 26.07 -4.28
C ASP A 623 13.51 25.77 -5.78
N GLN A 624 12.41 25.97 -6.52
CA GLN A 624 12.40 25.85 -7.98
C GLN A 624 13.30 26.90 -8.64
N GLU A 625 13.24 28.15 -8.18
CA GLU A 625 14.07 29.24 -8.68
C GLU A 625 15.56 29.04 -8.36
N ARG A 626 15.90 28.48 -7.21
CA ARG A 626 17.29 28.16 -6.82
C ARG A 626 17.86 26.95 -7.56
N GLY A 627 17.08 26.28 -8.42
CA GLY A 627 17.49 25.07 -9.13
C GLY A 627 17.70 23.87 -8.20
N GLN A 628 17.20 23.93 -6.98
CA GLN A 628 17.20 22.83 -6.02
C GLN A 628 16.04 21.88 -6.33
N LYS A 629 16.03 21.35 -7.58
CA LYS A 629 15.24 20.16 -7.86
C LYS A 629 15.87 18.97 -7.13
N LYS A 630 15.10 18.26 -6.38
CA LYS A 630 15.44 16.87 -6.16
C LYS A 630 15.25 16.09 -7.42
#